data_0198f971730c5b0f535107ba7c53979c
#
_entry.id   0198f971730c5b0f535107ba7c53979c
#
_cell.length_a   1.000
_cell.length_b   1.000
_cell.length_c   1.000
_cell.angle_alpha   90.00
_cell.angle_beta   90.00
_cell.angle_gamma   90.00
#
_symmetry.space_group_name_H-M   'P 1'
#
loop_
_entity.id
_entity.type
_entity.pdbx_description
1 polymer ?
#
loop_
_entity_poly.entity_id
_entity_poly.type
_entity_poly.pdbx_seq_one_letter_code
_entity_poly.pdbx_strand_id
1 'polypeptide(L)' 'MPTKTIYSLRKDESSRDFHKGEYVKCVLMGEEKERMGIVFEKEYLADTVTVWLEDTGEFVVLPVKRVRKL' A
#
# COMPACT_ATOMS: atom_id res chain seq x y z
N MET A 1 -22.61 5.23 16.29
CA MET A 1 -22.50 4.65 15.72
C MET A 1 -21.54 3.75 15.20
N PRO A 2 -21.84 2.84 14.68
CA PRO A 2 -21.06 1.78 14.19
C PRO A 2 -19.99 2.18 13.22
N THR A 3 -20.16 3.26 12.58
CA THR A 3 -19.24 3.60 11.59
C THR A 3 -17.90 3.88 12.14
N LYS A 4 -17.81 4.28 13.34
CA LYS A 4 -16.58 4.56 13.92
C LYS A 4 -15.75 3.37 14.01
N THR A 5 -16.34 2.28 14.25
CA THR A 5 -15.64 1.06 14.38
C THR A 5 -14.95 0.71 13.10
N ILE A 6 -15.56 1.04 12.02
CA ILE A 6 -14.99 0.72 10.75
C ILE A 6 -13.73 1.49 10.56
N TYR A 7 -13.68 2.70 11.00
CA TYR A 7 -12.51 3.46 10.84
C TYR A 7 -11.34 2.86 11.56
N SER A 8 -11.56 2.39 12.73
CA SER A 8 -10.47 1.83 13.46
C SER A 8 -9.93 0.61 12.78
N LEU A 9 -10.76 -0.13 12.11
CA LEU A 9 -10.30 -1.29 11.44
C LEU A 9 -9.44 -0.97 10.25
N ARG A 10 -9.55 0.23 9.74
CA ARG A 10 -8.82 0.57 8.58
C ARG A 10 -7.55 1.30 8.85
N LYS A 11 -7.16 1.44 10.06
CA LYS A 11 -5.96 2.08 10.38
C LYS A 11 -4.77 1.47 9.69
N ASP A 12 -4.74 0.18 9.58
CA ASP A 12 -3.62 -0.50 8.99
C ASP A 12 -3.52 -0.28 7.50
N GLU A 13 -4.51 0.30 6.91
CA GLU A 13 -4.50 0.55 5.48
C GLU A 13 -4.14 1.97 5.16
N SER A 14 -3.74 2.74 6.14
CA SER A 14 -3.37 4.12 5.91
C SER A 14 -1.94 4.18 5.45
N SER A 15 -1.61 5.13 4.59
CA SER A 15 -0.25 5.30 4.14
C SER A 15 0.68 5.60 5.29
N ARG A 16 0.17 6.11 6.41
CA ARG A 16 0.98 6.37 7.57
C ARG A 16 1.55 5.13 8.16
N ASP A 17 0.93 3.98 7.95
CA ASP A 17 1.37 2.73 8.53
C ASP A 17 2.46 2.05 7.72
N PHE A 18 2.79 2.56 6.55
CA PHE A 18 3.84 1.99 5.73
C PHE A 18 5.13 2.80 5.89
N HIS A 19 6.24 2.11 5.94
CA HIS A 19 7.53 2.76 6.13
C HIS A 19 8.46 2.47 4.96
N LYS A 20 9.26 3.49 4.60
CA LYS A 20 10.20 3.35 3.53
C LYS A 20 11.09 2.15 3.77
N GLY A 21 11.30 1.35 2.78
CA GLY A 21 12.12 0.15 2.87
C GLY A 21 11.40 -1.09 3.34
N GLU A 22 10.12 -0.97 3.65
CA GLU A 22 9.35 -2.10 4.14
C GLU A 22 8.91 -3.00 2.99
N TYR A 23 8.97 -4.32 3.16
CA TYR A 23 8.48 -5.24 2.14
C TYR A 23 6.97 -5.35 2.22
N VAL A 24 6.34 -5.33 1.07
CA VAL A 24 4.88 -5.40 1.00
C VAL A 24 4.45 -6.26 -0.17
N LYS A 25 3.17 -6.61 -0.17
CA LYS A 25 2.54 -7.23 -1.32
C LYS A 25 1.57 -6.22 -1.89
N CYS A 26 1.48 -6.16 -3.19
CA CYS A 26 0.57 -5.21 -3.81
C CYS A 26 -0.09 -5.80 -5.04
N VAL A 27 -1.21 -5.21 -5.43
CA VAL A 27 -1.95 -5.62 -6.61
C VAL A 27 -2.05 -4.41 -7.50
N LEU A 28 -1.49 -4.50 -8.69
CA LEU A 28 -1.51 -3.36 -9.60
C LEU A 28 -2.90 -3.17 -10.19
N MET A 29 -3.17 -1.96 -10.64
CA MET A 29 -4.46 -1.66 -11.23
C MET A 29 -4.63 -2.53 -12.46
N GLY A 30 -5.77 -3.15 -12.56
CA GLY A 30 -6.07 -4.02 -13.68
C GLY A 30 -5.54 -5.44 -13.53
N GLU A 31 -4.85 -5.75 -12.47
CA GLU A 31 -4.33 -7.08 -12.24
C GLU A 31 -4.99 -7.69 -11.01
N GLU A 32 -4.95 -8.99 -10.91
CA GLU A 32 -5.48 -9.66 -9.73
C GLU A 32 -4.39 -10.37 -8.97
N LYS A 33 -3.20 -10.47 -9.54
CA LYS A 33 -2.13 -11.21 -8.93
C LYS A 33 -1.37 -10.32 -7.97
N GLU A 34 -1.00 -10.85 -6.83
CA GLU A 34 -0.20 -10.11 -5.88
C GLU A 34 1.26 -10.10 -6.30
N ARG A 35 1.93 -8.99 -6.11
CA ARG A 35 3.34 -8.86 -6.45
C ARG A 35 4.08 -8.34 -5.24
N MET A 36 5.35 -8.67 -5.16
CA MET A 36 6.18 -8.23 -4.05
C MET A 36 6.88 -6.94 -4.39
N GLY A 37 6.99 -6.09 -3.41
CA GLY A 37 7.70 -4.85 -3.61
C GLY A 37 8.22 -4.27 -2.33
N ILE A 38 8.86 -3.12 -2.44
CA ILE A 38 9.42 -2.41 -1.31
C ILE A 38 8.88 -1.00 -1.33
N VAL A 39 8.46 -0.51 -0.18
CA VAL A 39 7.92 0.84 -0.08
C VAL A 39 9.04 1.84 -0.33
N PHE A 40 8.86 2.71 -1.33
CA PHE A 40 9.83 3.72 -1.66
C PHE A 40 9.43 5.06 -1.06
N GLU A 41 8.17 5.39 -1.16
CA GLU A 41 7.66 6.64 -0.63
C GLU A 41 6.20 6.54 -0.31
N LYS A 42 5.66 7.42 0.49
CA LYS A 42 4.25 7.43 0.80
C LYS A 42 3.75 8.86 0.78
N GLU A 43 2.49 9.01 0.41
CA GLU A 43 1.86 10.32 0.33
C GLU A 43 0.69 10.34 1.27
N TYR A 44 0.78 11.10 2.33
CA TYR A 44 -0.28 11.13 3.31
C TYR A 44 -1.58 11.72 2.78
N LEU A 45 -1.47 12.81 2.06
CA LEU A 45 -2.67 13.49 1.59
C LEU A 45 -3.45 12.67 0.58
N ALA A 46 -2.77 12.02 -0.30
CA ALA A 46 -3.43 11.22 -1.31
C ALA A 46 -3.65 9.78 -0.87
N ASP A 47 -3.09 9.41 0.27
CA ASP A 47 -3.19 8.06 0.80
C ASP A 47 -2.71 7.04 -0.21
N THR A 48 -1.58 7.29 -0.81
CA THR A 48 -0.97 6.39 -1.77
C THR A 48 0.42 6.00 -1.32
N VAL A 49 0.92 4.94 -1.92
CA VAL A 49 2.25 4.45 -1.61
C VAL A 49 2.96 4.18 -2.92
N THR A 50 4.20 4.62 -3.03
CA THR A 50 5.02 4.29 -4.19
C THR A 50 5.80 3.04 -3.83
N VAL A 51 5.65 2.02 -4.64
CA VAL A 51 6.26 0.73 -4.39
C VAL A 51 7.23 0.41 -5.51
N TRP A 52 8.41 -0.10 -5.16
CA TRP A 52 9.36 -0.57 -6.15
C TRP A 52 9.11 -2.07 -6.30
N LEU A 53 8.78 -2.49 -7.51
CA LEU A 53 8.46 -3.88 -7.77
C LEU A 53 9.72 -4.69 -7.98
N GLU A 54 9.85 -5.75 -7.21
CA GLU A 54 11.05 -6.58 -7.29
C GLU A 54 11.22 -7.27 -8.62
N ASP A 55 10.15 -7.73 -9.20
CA ASP A 55 10.23 -8.55 -10.42
C ASP A 55 10.58 -7.72 -11.66
N THR A 56 10.18 -6.49 -11.73
CA THR A 56 10.42 -5.68 -12.93
C THR A 56 11.36 -4.52 -12.67
N GLY A 57 11.55 -4.15 -11.41
CA GLY A 57 12.37 -2.99 -11.09
C GLY A 57 11.71 -1.66 -11.37
N GLU A 58 10.39 -1.68 -11.50
CA GLU A 58 9.65 -0.45 -11.80
C GLU A 58 9.03 0.14 -10.55
N PHE A 59 8.82 1.45 -10.56
CA PHE A 59 8.13 2.11 -9.47
C PHE A 59 6.67 2.29 -9.86
N VAL A 60 5.75 1.99 -8.94
CA VAL A 60 4.33 2.20 -9.18
C VAL A 60 3.74 2.95 -8.01
N VAL A 61 2.75 3.79 -8.27
CA VAL A 61 2.05 4.51 -7.21
C VAL A 61 0.67 3.89 -7.07
N LEU A 62 0.37 3.40 -5.90
CA LEU A 62 -0.88 2.67 -5.68
C LEU A 62 -1.64 3.22 -4.49
N PRO A 63 -2.97 3.15 -4.53
CA PRO A 63 -3.76 3.47 -3.36
C PRO A 63 -3.39 2.50 -2.26
N VAL A 64 -3.38 2.97 -1.05
CA VAL A 64 -3.03 2.14 0.07
C VAL A 64 -3.82 0.85 0.16
N LYS A 65 -5.08 0.85 -0.26
CA LYS A 65 -5.88 -0.35 -0.17
C LYS A 65 -5.41 -1.47 -1.10
N ARG A 66 -4.51 -1.17 -2.03
CA ARG A 66 -3.96 -2.19 -2.90
C ARG A 66 -2.60 -2.68 -2.44
N VAL A 67 -2.16 -2.23 -1.28
CA VAL A 67 -0.86 -2.61 -0.73
C VAL A 67 -1.09 -3.19 0.65
N ARG A 68 -0.43 -4.29 0.97
CA ARG A 68 -0.57 -4.81 2.31
C ARG A 68 0.77 -5.30 2.84
N LYS A 69 0.90 -5.23 4.14
CA LYS A 69 2.12 -5.66 4.79
C LYS A 69 2.25 -7.16 4.75
N LEU A 70 3.45 -7.64 4.80
CA LEU A 70 3.71 -9.08 4.84
C LEU A 70 3.41 -9.68 6.20
#